data_de7121f6bbfdfd8bbc0e6e7eb622d75a
#
_entry.id   de7121f6bbfdfd8bbc0e6e7eb622d75a
#
_cell.length_a   1.000
_cell.length_b   1.000
_cell.length_c   1.000
_cell.angle_alpha   90.00
_cell.angle_beta   90.00
_cell.angle_gamma   90.00
#
_symmetry.space_group_name_H-M   'P 1'
#
loop_
_entity.id
_entity.type
_entity.pdbx_description
1 polymer ?
#
loop_
_entity_poly.entity_id
_entity_poly.type
_entity_poly.pdbx_seq_one_letter_code
_entity_poly.pdbx_strand_id
1 'polypeptide(L)'
;KQVAIWLEAPHLTSALRLSAIAIIFNAVNTTQTGELSGFGAYKELAKNNTIAGIFTFLASVLLTYFYGFNGAIVALILSLVFNAVLNRITIGRCIVVKDKAGKVDKAYTKEIVKFSIPIALQESLYSITHWCNILILVKLADYTEIGLSSAAGQWMAVILFIPGALRNVALTHLSSSNNDRDRNKTILYRLLANNFVSTFIPFIVILALSGWITSWYGESFSGLQAVLNVCVFTAV
;
A
#
# COMPACT_ATOMS: atom_id res chain seq x y z
N LYS A 1 -18.77 7.70 15.34
CA LYS A 1 -18.91 8.00 16.77
C LYS A 1 -18.88 6.72 17.59
N GLN A 2 -19.73 5.71 17.26
CA GLN A 2 -19.73 4.41 17.94
C GLN A 2 -18.37 3.71 17.89
N VAL A 3 -17.70 3.70 16.75
CA VAL A 3 -16.35 3.10 16.59
C VAL A 3 -15.31 3.78 17.48
N ALA A 4 -15.36 5.11 17.61
CA ALA A 4 -14.45 5.85 18.48
C ALA A 4 -14.68 5.54 19.98
N ILE A 5 -15.93 5.31 20.37
CA ILE A 5 -16.28 4.88 21.73
C ILE A 5 -15.80 3.46 21.99
N TRP A 6 -15.99 2.56 21.02
CA TRP A 6 -15.55 1.16 21.11
C TRP A 6 -14.03 1.01 21.18
N LEU A 7 -13.29 1.92 20.53
CA LEU A 7 -11.82 2.03 20.59
C LEU A 7 -11.33 2.81 21.82
N GLU A 8 -12.22 3.20 22.75
CA GLU A 8 -11.89 4.00 23.94
C GLU A 8 -11.18 5.32 23.62
N ALA A 9 -11.36 5.83 22.41
CA ALA A 9 -10.70 7.03 21.89
C ALA A 9 -11.69 8.04 21.30
N PRO A 10 -12.60 8.63 22.09
CA PRO A 10 -13.63 9.57 21.61
C PRO A 10 -13.06 10.82 20.93
N HIS A 11 -11.83 11.22 21.28
CA HIS A 11 -11.11 12.35 20.66
C HIS A 11 -10.77 12.11 19.18
N LEU A 12 -10.74 10.84 18.72
CA LEU A 12 -10.48 10.50 17.33
C LEU A 12 -11.71 10.55 16.42
N THR A 13 -12.88 10.96 16.92
CA THR A 13 -14.12 10.98 16.14
C THR A 13 -14.02 11.86 14.88
N SER A 14 -13.38 13.02 14.95
CA SER A 14 -13.15 13.91 13.81
C SER A 14 -12.19 13.29 12.80
N ALA A 15 -11.11 12.70 13.29
CA ALA A 15 -10.13 11.98 12.49
C ALA A 15 -10.75 10.82 11.70
N LEU A 16 -11.56 10.01 12.36
CA LEU A 16 -12.28 8.88 11.71
C LEU A 16 -13.28 9.34 10.65
N ARG A 17 -13.95 10.49 10.88
CA ARG A 17 -14.83 11.06 9.85
C ARG A 17 -14.08 11.55 8.62
N LEU A 18 -12.96 12.23 8.83
CA LEU A 18 -12.09 12.68 7.75
C LEU A 18 -11.49 11.49 6.99
N SER A 19 -11.06 10.45 7.71
CA SER A 19 -10.51 9.22 7.10
C SER A 19 -11.54 8.48 6.22
N ALA A 20 -12.85 8.63 6.49
CA ALA A 20 -13.88 8.07 5.61
C ALA A 20 -13.83 8.67 4.19
N ILE A 21 -13.45 9.94 4.06
CA ILE A 21 -13.25 10.59 2.75
C ILE A 21 -12.04 9.97 2.03
N ALA A 22 -10.98 9.65 2.79
CA ALA A 22 -9.78 9.02 2.24
C ALA A 22 -10.09 7.65 1.60
N ILE A 23 -11.06 6.88 2.12
CA ILE A 23 -11.46 5.59 1.57
C ILE A 23 -11.97 5.74 0.12
N ILE A 24 -12.77 6.77 -0.15
CA ILE A 24 -13.31 7.04 -1.51
C ILE A 24 -12.17 7.31 -2.48
N PHE A 25 -11.24 8.21 -2.13
CA PHE A 25 -10.11 8.55 -3.00
C PHE A 25 -9.13 7.40 -3.14
N ASN A 26 -8.96 6.57 -2.11
CA ASN A 26 -8.14 5.36 -2.19
C ASN A 26 -8.74 4.35 -3.18
N ALA A 27 -10.06 4.13 -3.16
CA ALA A 27 -10.75 3.27 -4.12
C ALA A 27 -10.57 3.79 -5.56
N VAL A 28 -10.70 5.12 -5.78
CA VAL A 28 -10.45 5.75 -7.08
C VAL A 28 -9.01 5.52 -7.53
N ASN A 29 -8.02 5.76 -6.67
CA ASN A 29 -6.60 5.56 -6.98
C ASN A 29 -6.29 4.10 -7.33
N THR A 30 -6.84 3.15 -6.57
CA THR A 30 -6.65 1.72 -6.84
C THR A 30 -7.19 1.33 -8.21
N THR A 31 -8.39 1.81 -8.57
CA THR A 31 -8.99 1.57 -9.88
C THR A 31 -8.14 2.17 -11.01
N GLN A 32 -7.73 3.43 -10.86
CA GLN A 32 -6.89 4.12 -11.85
C GLN A 32 -5.50 3.46 -12.02
N THR A 33 -4.90 2.97 -10.93
CA THR A 33 -3.65 2.21 -10.97
C THR A 33 -3.82 0.91 -11.74
N GLY A 34 -4.94 0.21 -11.55
CA GLY A 34 -5.30 -0.98 -12.33
C GLY A 34 -5.49 -0.66 -13.81
N GLU A 35 -6.15 0.44 -14.13
CA GLU A 35 -6.37 0.92 -15.50
C GLU A 35 -5.05 1.24 -16.22
N LEU A 36 -4.16 2.02 -15.59
CA LEU A 36 -2.84 2.33 -16.12
C LEU A 36 -1.95 1.09 -16.29
N SER A 37 -2.04 0.15 -15.35
CA SER A 37 -1.34 -1.13 -15.45
C SER A 37 -1.89 -1.98 -16.61
N GLY A 38 -3.20 -1.97 -16.83
CA GLY A 38 -3.85 -2.64 -17.97
C GLY A 38 -3.43 -2.07 -19.32
N PHE A 39 -3.18 -0.76 -19.40
CA PHE A 39 -2.59 -0.11 -20.59
C PHE A 39 -1.08 -0.34 -20.73
N GLY A 40 -0.42 -0.99 -19.79
CA GLY A 40 1.02 -1.14 -19.77
C GLY A 40 1.79 0.17 -19.52
N ALA A 41 1.12 1.21 -19.03
CA ALA A 41 1.67 2.54 -18.80
C ALA A 41 2.48 2.65 -17.50
N TYR A 42 3.38 1.68 -17.26
CA TYR A 42 4.16 1.58 -16.01
C TYR A 42 5.09 2.75 -15.78
N LYS A 43 5.70 3.28 -16.84
CA LYS A 43 6.58 4.46 -16.77
C LYS A 43 5.82 5.68 -16.27
N GLU A 44 4.63 5.89 -16.80
CA GLU A 44 3.77 7.01 -16.40
C GLU A 44 3.26 6.83 -14.98
N LEU A 45 2.89 5.60 -14.61
CA LEU A 45 2.48 5.25 -13.25
C LEU A 45 3.62 5.50 -12.25
N ALA A 46 4.85 5.07 -12.55
CA ALA A 46 6.00 5.33 -11.71
C ALA A 46 6.28 6.83 -11.55
N LYS A 47 6.19 7.60 -12.65
CA LYS A 47 6.32 9.06 -12.62
C LYS A 47 5.25 9.72 -11.75
N ASN A 48 3.99 9.34 -11.91
CA ASN A 48 2.89 9.87 -11.10
C ASN A 48 3.10 9.58 -9.62
N ASN A 49 3.46 8.33 -9.28
CA ASN A 49 3.73 7.93 -7.91
C ASN A 49 4.91 8.69 -7.30
N THR A 50 5.96 8.96 -8.07
CA THR A 50 7.11 9.76 -7.62
C THR A 50 6.68 11.20 -7.33
N ILE A 51 5.96 11.85 -8.24
CA ILE A 51 5.47 13.22 -8.06
C ILE A 51 4.50 13.29 -6.87
N ALA A 52 3.56 12.33 -6.77
CA ALA A 52 2.64 12.24 -5.66
C ALA A 52 3.38 11.99 -4.34
N GLY A 53 4.43 11.17 -4.32
CA GLY A 53 5.26 10.91 -3.14
C GLY A 53 5.98 12.16 -2.63
N ILE A 54 6.60 12.94 -3.53
CA ILE A 54 7.24 14.22 -3.19
C ILE A 54 6.19 15.19 -2.61
N PHE A 55 5.05 15.32 -3.27
CA PHE A 55 3.95 16.17 -2.79
C PHE A 55 3.46 15.72 -1.40
N THR A 56 3.27 14.41 -1.21
CA THR A 56 2.85 13.83 0.08
C THR A 56 3.83 14.15 1.19
N PHE A 57 5.12 13.99 0.91
CA PHE A 57 6.18 14.31 1.89
C PHE A 57 6.14 15.78 2.29
N LEU A 58 6.12 16.69 1.34
CA LEU A 58 6.08 18.13 1.61
C LEU A 58 4.80 18.54 2.34
N ALA A 59 3.65 18.07 1.86
CA ALA A 59 2.35 18.35 2.47
C ALA A 59 2.26 17.81 3.90
N SER A 60 2.76 16.57 4.13
CA SER A 60 2.76 15.96 5.46
C SER A 60 3.64 16.75 6.45
N VAL A 61 4.86 17.10 6.05
CA VAL A 61 5.76 17.88 6.92
C VAL A 61 5.16 19.24 7.26
N LEU A 62 4.72 19.99 6.24
CA LEU A 62 4.19 21.33 6.44
C LEU A 62 2.90 21.33 7.25
N LEU A 63 1.92 20.53 6.87
CA LEU A 63 0.61 20.52 7.54
C LEU A 63 0.70 19.92 8.94
N THR A 64 1.55 18.93 9.16
CA THR A 64 1.77 18.39 10.51
C THR A 64 2.47 19.40 11.40
N TYR A 65 3.43 20.16 10.87
CA TYR A 65 4.11 21.20 11.63
C TYR A 65 3.15 22.30 12.11
N PHE A 66 2.23 22.78 11.25
CA PHE A 66 1.31 23.87 11.61
C PHE A 66 0.03 23.42 12.33
N TYR A 67 -0.49 22.24 12.02
CA TYR A 67 -1.80 21.76 12.48
C TYR A 67 -1.74 20.45 13.26
N GLY A 68 -0.53 19.94 13.56
CA GLY A 68 -0.34 18.71 14.33
C GLY A 68 -1.03 17.50 13.68
N PHE A 69 -1.65 16.65 14.49
CA PHE A 69 -2.31 15.41 14.05
C PHE A 69 -3.40 15.64 12.99
N ASN A 70 -4.22 16.67 13.12
CA ASN A 70 -5.25 16.99 12.14
C ASN A 70 -4.62 17.39 10.80
N GLY A 71 -3.49 18.08 10.82
CA GLY A 71 -2.72 18.42 9.63
C GLY A 71 -2.21 17.18 8.87
N ALA A 72 -1.75 16.16 9.60
CA ALA A 72 -1.33 14.89 9.00
C ALA A 72 -2.48 14.20 8.25
N ILE A 73 -3.68 14.18 8.82
CA ILE A 73 -4.86 13.58 8.17
C ILE A 73 -5.26 14.36 6.91
N VAL A 74 -5.26 15.69 6.99
CA VAL A 74 -5.55 16.55 5.82
C VAL A 74 -4.51 16.34 4.74
N ALA A 75 -3.22 16.26 5.09
CA ALA A 75 -2.14 15.98 4.14
C ALA A 75 -2.36 14.65 3.41
N LEU A 76 -2.76 13.60 4.13
CA LEU A 76 -3.07 12.29 3.56
C LEU A 76 -4.21 12.39 2.54
N ILE A 77 -5.32 13.07 2.88
CA ILE A 77 -6.45 13.24 1.97
C ILE A 77 -6.04 14.03 0.72
N LEU A 78 -5.33 15.16 0.91
CA LEU A 78 -4.83 15.97 -0.20
C LEU A 78 -3.91 15.17 -1.13
N SER A 79 -3.07 14.32 -0.57
CA SER A 79 -2.18 13.44 -1.34
C SER A 79 -2.94 12.42 -2.18
N LEU A 80 -4.00 11.83 -1.62
CA LEU A 80 -4.86 10.91 -2.36
C LEU A 80 -5.62 11.62 -3.50
N VAL A 81 -6.13 12.81 -3.23
CA VAL A 81 -6.79 13.65 -4.26
C VAL A 81 -5.80 14.02 -5.36
N PHE A 82 -4.62 14.48 -4.99
CA PHE A 82 -3.57 14.87 -5.93
C PHE A 82 -3.16 13.70 -6.84
N ASN A 83 -2.95 12.52 -6.25
CA ASN A 83 -2.62 11.31 -7.01
C ASN A 83 -3.77 10.91 -7.95
N ALA A 84 -5.02 10.98 -7.50
CA ALA A 84 -6.19 10.71 -8.34
C ALA A 84 -6.27 11.66 -9.55
N VAL A 85 -5.96 12.94 -9.34
CA VAL A 85 -5.93 13.94 -10.44
C VAL A 85 -4.81 13.61 -11.43
N LEU A 86 -3.59 13.32 -10.95
CA LEU A 86 -2.47 12.95 -11.82
C LEU A 86 -2.79 11.71 -12.66
N ASN A 87 -3.30 10.67 -12.03
CA ASN A 87 -3.68 9.44 -12.71
C ASN A 87 -4.79 9.68 -13.74
N ARG A 88 -5.81 10.48 -13.40
CA ARG A 88 -6.88 10.83 -14.32
C ARG A 88 -6.39 11.54 -15.58
N ILE A 89 -5.46 12.49 -15.40
CA ILE A 89 -4.83 13.22 -16.53
C ILE A 89 -4.04 12.24 -17.42
N THR A 90 -3.30 11.32 -16.79
CA THR A 90 -2.48 10.34 -17.50
C THR A 90 -3.34 9.35 -18.27
N ILE A 91 -4.42 8.83 -17.66
CA ILE A 91 -5.39 7.95 -18.33
C ILE A 91 -5.98 8.64 -19.56
N GLY A 92 -6.36 9.92 -19.44
CA GLY A 92 -6.88 10.70 -20.55
C GLY A 92 -5.90 10.86 -21.73
N ARG A 93 -4.59 10.78 -21.47
CA ARG A 93 -3.55 10.79 -22.51
C ARG A 93 -3.30 9.40 -23.11
N CYS A 94 -3.46 8.34 -22.32
CA CYS A 94 -3.31 6.96 -22.80
C CYS A 94 -4.47 6.50 -23.68
N ILE A 95 -5.66 7.07 -23.50
CA ILE A 95 -6.83 6.78 -24.34
C ILE A 95 -6.69 7.54 -25.66
N VAL A 96 -5.97 6.95 -26.61
CA VAL A 96 -5.76 7.50 -27.98
C VAL A 96 -7.02 7.37 -28.84
N VAL A 97 -7.89 6.41 -28.53
CA VAL A 97 -9.11 6.14 -29.29
C VAL A 97 -10.29 6.85 -28.63
N LYS A 98 -10.68 7.98 -29.21
CA LYS A 98 -11.99 8.61 -28.97
C LYS A 98 -13.10 7.83 -29.68
N ASP A 99 -13.11 6.53 -29.56
CA ASP A 99 -14.31 5.80 -29.94
C ASP A 99 -15.39 6.09 -28.91
N LYS A 100 -16.52 6.52 -29.43
CA LYS A 100 -17.71 6.81 -28.64
C LYS A 100 -17.91 5.67 -27.67
N ALA A 101 -17.99 6.00 -26.39
CA ALA A 101 -18.22 5.03 -25.32
C ALA A 101 -19.37 4.10 -25.75
N GLY A 102 -19.01 2.92 -26.25
CA GLY A 102 -19.97 1.90 -26.60
C GLY A 102 -20.77 1.55 -25.35
N LYS A 103 -22.02 1.17 -25.52
CA LYS A 103 -22.82 0.68 -24.40
C LYS A 103 -22.03 -0.44 -23.73
N VAL A 104 -21.76 -0.28 -22.43
CA VAL A 104 -21.09 -1.32 -21.65
C VAL A 104 -21.89 -2.62 -21.78
N ASP A 105 -21.29 -3.63 -22.37
CA ASP A 105 -21.94 -4.93 -22.54
C ASP A 105 -22.15 -5.56 -21.16
N LYS A 106 -23.39 -5.92 -20.86
CA LYS A 106 -23.75 -6.58 -19.58
C LYS A 106 -23.01 -7.90 -19.39
N ALA A 107 -22.71 -8.62 -20.48
CA ALA A 107 -21.95 -9.86 -20.42
C ALA A 107 -20.52 -9.61 -19.93
N TYR A 108 -19.86 -8.58 -20.45
CA TYR A 108 -18.51 -8.17 -20.02
C TYR A 108 -18.49 -7.71 -18.57
N THR A 109 -19.49 -6.92 -18.14
CA THR A 109 -19.61 -6.52 -16.72
C THR A 109 -19.75 -7.71 -15.80
N LYS A 110 -20.55 -8.71 -16.18
CA LYS A 110 -20.73 -9.95 -15.40
C LYS A 110 -19.44 -10.73 -15.26
N GLU A 111 -18.64 -10.80 -16.31
CA GLU A 111 -17.34 -11.49 -16.31
C GLU A 111 -16.35 -10.78 -15.38
N ILE A 112 -16.25 -9.45 -15.44
CA ILE A 112 -15.41 -8.66 -14.53
C ILE A 112 -15.82 -8.88 -13.08
N VAL A 113 -17.11 -8.81 -12.77
CA VAL A 113 -17.62 -9.01 -11.40
C VAL A 113 -17.28 -10.42 -10.91
N LYS A 114 -17.52 -11.45 -11.74
CA LYS A 114 -17.20 -12.84 -11.40
C LYS A 114 -15.71 -13.03 -11.10
N PHE A 115 -14.83 -12.37 -11.83
CA PHE A 115 -13.39 -12.39 -11.60
C PHE A 115 -12.99 -11.60 -10.34
N SER A 116 -13.66 -10.48 -10.08
CA SER A 116 -13.31 -9.58 -8.98
C SER A 116 -13.76 -10.08 -7.60
N ILE A 117 -14.86 -10.86 -7.51
CA ILE A 117 -15.39 -11.35 -6.24
C ILE A 117 -14.38 -12.20 -5.45
N PRO A 118 -13.70 -13.21 -6.01
CA PRO A 118 -12.70 -13.99 -5.27
C PRO A 118 -11.54 -13.13 -4.75
N ILE A 119 -11.09 -12.15 -5.56
CA ILE A 119 -10.03 -11.22 -5.17
C ILE A 119 -10.49 -10.32 -4.02
N ALA A 120 -11.70 -9.77 -4.12
CA ALA A 120 -12.28 -8.96 -3.06
C ALA A 120 -12.44 -9.73 -1.74
N LEU A 121 -12.84 -11.01 -1.80
CA LEU A 121 -12.91 -11.88 -0.63
C LEU A 121 -11.53 -12.12 -0.02
N GLN A 122 -10.51 -12.39 -0.84
CA GLN A 122 -9.13 -12.56 -0.38
C GLN A 122 -8.61 -11.31 0.33
N GLU A 123 -8.78 -10.13 -0.26
CA GLU A 123 -8.35 -8.85 0.32
C GLU A 123 -9.14 -8.52 1.60
N SER A 124 -10.43 -8.88 1.65
CA SER A 124 -11.26 -8.73 2.84
C SER A 124 -10.77 -9.61 3.99
N LEU A 125 -10.44 -10.87 3.72
CA LEU A 125 -9.88 -11.78 4.72
C LEU A 125 -8.56 -11.28 5.28
N TYR A 126 -7.67 -10.80 4.39
CA TYR A 126 -6.41 -10.18 4.79
C TYR A 126 -6.65 -8.97 5.71
N SER A 127 -7.56 -8.08 5.31
CA SER A 127 -7.90 -6.90 6.11
C SER A 127 -8.50 -7.26 7.46
N ILE A 128 -9.40 -8.23 7.52
CA ILE A 128 -10.00 -8.72 8.77
C ILE A 128 -8.92 -9.29 9.68
N THR A 129 -8.03 -10.13 9.17
CA THR A 129 -6.93 -10.72 9.94
C THR A 129 -5.99 -9.64 10.49
N HIS A 130 -5.66 -8.64 9.67
CA HIS A 130 -4.83 -7.51 10.10
C HIS A 130 -5.49 -6.72 11.24
N TRP A 131 -6.77 -6.40 11.11
CA TRP A 131 -7.53 -5.70 12.16
C TRP A 131 -7.70 -6.53 13.42
N CYS A 132 -7.94 -7.84 13.30
CA CYS A 132 -7.99 -8.75 14.45
C CYS A 132 -6.66 -8.75 15.20
N ASN A 133 -5.52 -8.80 14.49
CA ASN A 133 -4.20 -8.72 15.11
C ASN A 133 -4.01 -7.42 15.89
N ILE A 134 -4.39 -6.27 15.31
CA ILE A 134 -4.32 -4.98 16.00
C ILE A 134 -5.21 -4.97 17.25
N LEU A 135 -6.45 -5.46 17.14
CA LEU A 135 -7.39 -5.49 18.27
C LEU A 135 -6.89 -6.40 19.40
N ILE A 136 -6.30 -7.55 19.05
CA ILE A 136 -5.69 -8.46 20.03
C ILE A 136 -4.55 -7.73 20.73
N LEU A 137 -3.70 -7.05 19.97
CA LEU A 137 -2.56 -6.29 20.52
C LEU A 137 -3.04 -5.17 21.46
N VAL A 138 -4.07 -4.41 21.06
CA VAL A 138 -4.69 -3.35 21.91
C VAL A 138 -5.23 -3.91 23.22
N LYS A 139 -5.83 -5.12 23.21
CA LYS A 139 -6.45 -5.71 24.38
C LYS A 139 -5.50 -6.46 25.31
N LEU A 140 -4.42 -7.02 24.78
CA LEU A 140 -3.47 -7.86 25.52
C LEU A 140 -2.15 -7.15 25.85
N ALA A 141 -1.85 -6.03 25.19
CA ALA A 141 -0.62 -5.27 25.35
C ALA A 141 -0.92 -3.77 25.50
N ASP A 142 0.09 -3.02 25.87
CA ASP A 142 0.00 -1.57 26.01
C ASP A 142 0.12 -0.85 24.65
N TYR A 143 -0.31 0.42 24.61
CA TYR A 143 -0.14 1.29 23.44
C TYR A 143 1.32 1.44 23.00
N THR A 144 2.26 1.27 23.92
CA THR A 144 3.71 1.25 23.65
C THR A 144 4.07 0.12 22.68
N GLU A 145 3.55 -1.09 22.91
CA GLU A 145 3.80 -2.27 22.06
C GLU A 145 3.22 -2.09 20.65
N ILE A 146 2.07 -1.41 20.55
CA ILE A 146 1.49 -1.05 19.24
C ILE A 146 2.39 -0.06 18.50
N GLY A 147 2.96 0.91 19.23
CA GLY A 147 3.94 1.85 18.69
C GLY A 147 5.18 1.14 18.14
N LEU A 148 5.75 0.20 18.92
CA LEU A 148 6.89 -0.61 18.52
C LEU A 148 6.60 -1.47 17.29
N SER A 149 5.43 -2.13 17.27
CA SER A 149 4.98 -2.95 16.14
C SER A 149 4.77 -2.10 14.87
N SER A 150 4.19 -0.91 15.02
CA SER A 150 3.98 0.02 13.90
C SER A 150 5.29 0.55 13.34
N ALA A 151 6.26 0.89 14.19
CA ALA A 151 7.59 1.31 13.77
C ALA A 151 8.34 0.18 13.03
N ALA A 152 8.30 -1.04 13.56
CA ALA A 152 8.86 -2.22 12.89
C ALA A 152 8.19 -2.50 11.54
N GLY A 153 6.87 -2.34 11.45
CA GLY A 153 6.09 -2.49 10.21
C GLY A 153 6.51 -1.50 9.11
N GLN A 154 6.94 -0.29 9.46
CA GLN A 154 7.48 0.67 8.48
C GLN A 154 8.77 0.16 7.83
N TRP A 155 9.66 -0.46 8.59
CA TRP A 155 10.88 -1.06 8.06
C TRP A 155 10.59 -2.29 7.21
N MET A 156 9.60 -3.10 7.58
CA MET A 156 9.11 -4.19 6.72
C MET A 156 8.60 -3.65 5.38
N ALA A 157 7.88 -2.52 5.38
CA ALA A 157 7.43 -1.88 4.14
C ALA A 157 8.58 -1.43 3.23
N VAL A 158 9.72 -1.01 3.81
CA VAL A 158 10.95 -0.69 3.05
C VAL A 158 11.50 -1.94 2.35
N ILE A 159 11.54 -3.10 3.04
CA ILE A 159 12.00 -4.37 2.45
C ILE A 159 11.09 -4.79 1.30
N LEU A 160 9.78 -4.69 1.50
CA LEU A 160 8.77 -5.12 0.53
C LEU A 160 8.51 -4.09 -0.59
N PHE A 161 9.20 -2.95 -0.57
CA PHE A 161 8.99 -1.89 -1.57
C PHE A 161 9.30 -2.37 -3.00
N ILE A 162 10.46 -2.99 -3.22
CA ILE A 162 10.88 -3.46 -4.55
C ILE A 162 9.98 -4.60 -5.04
N PRO A 163 9.73 -5.66 -4.26
CA PRO A 163 8.77 -6.71 -4.63
C PRO A 163 7.36 -6.17 -4.93
N GLY A 164 6.90 -5.23 -4.12
CA GLY A 164 5.61 -4.58 -4.32
C GLY A 164 5.52 -3.81 -5.65
N ALA A 165 6.57 -3.08 -6.00
CA ALA A 165 6.64 -2.36 -7.28
C ALA A 165 6.67 -3.31 -8.48
N LEU A 166 7.34 -4.45 -8.36
CA LEU A 166 7.44 -5.46 -9.42
C LEU A 166 6.18 -6.32 -9.58
N ARG A 167 5.31 -6.38 -8.57
CA ARG A 167 4.10 -7.22 -8.58
C ARG A 167 3.23 -7.00 -9.82
N ASN A 168 2.94 -5.76 -10.17
CA ASN A 168 2.07 -5.43 -11.30
C ASN A 168 2.71 -5.81 -12.63
N VAL A 169 4.01 -5.58 -12.77
CA VAL A 169 4.79 -5.96 -13.98
C VAL A 169 4.82 -7.48 -14.12
N ALA A 170 5.05 -8.20 -13.03
CA ALA A 170 5.05 -9.66 -13.00
C ALA A 170 3.71 -10.25 -13.42
N LEU A 171 2.61 -9.74 -12.88
CA LEU A 171 1.25 -10.20 -13.23
C LEU A 171 0.95 -10.00 -14.71
N THR A 172 1.36 -8.88 -15.31
CA THR A 172 1.12 -8.60 -16.73
C THR A 172 1.92 -9.54 -17.61
N HIS A 173 3.20 -9.79 -17.29
CA HIS A 173 4.02 -10.72 -18.04
C HIS A 173 3.51 -12.17 -17.98
N LEU A 174 3.04 -12.60 -16.81
CA LEU A 174 2.47 -13.94 -16.64
C LEU A 174 1.12 -14.08 -17.37
N SER A 175 0.29 -13.05 -17.37
CA SER A 175 -1.02 -13.09 -18.05
C SER A 175 -0.90 -13.05 -19.56
N SER A 176 0.11 -12.38 -20.12
CA SER A 176 0.34 -12.27 -21.57
C SER A 176 0.98 -13.52 -22.21
N SER A 177 1.57 -14.41 -21.39
CA SER A 177 2.33 -15.58 -21.85
C SER A 177 1.53 -16.89 -21.79
N ASN A 178 0.22 -16.87 -22.06
CA ASN A 178 -0.73 -17.93 -21.74
C ASN A 178 -0.57 -19.27 -22.53
N ASN A 179 0.35 -19.37 -23.50
CA ASN A 179 0.42 -20.53 -24.39
C ASN A 179 1.73 -21.35 -24.34
N ASP A 180 2.74 -20.91 -23.60
CA ASP A 180 4.03 -21.61 -23.54
C ASP A 180 4.41 -21.94 -22.09
N ARG A 181 4.16 -23.19 -21.70
CA ARG A 181 4.34 -23.67 -20.33
C ARG A 181 5.79 -23.61 -19.84
N ASP A 182 6.76 -23.83 -20.72
CA ASP A 182 8.18 -23.84 -20.33
C ASP A 182 8.73 -22.42 -20.22
N ARG A 183 8.28 -21.52 -21.08
CA ARG A 183 8.57 -20.09 -20.98
C ARG A 183 7.98 -19.50 -19.70
N ASN A 184 6.76 -19.89 -19.33
CA ASN A 184 6.12 -19.44 -18.09
C ASN A 184 6.86 -19.91 -16.85
N LYS A 185 7.35 -21.16 -16.83
CA LYS A 185 8.18 -21.66 -15.73
C LYS A 185 9.47 -20.85 -15.57
N THR A 186 10.16 -20.58 -16.67
CA THR A 186 11.41 -19.79 -16.65
C THR A 186 11.17 -18.36 -16.15
N ILE A 187 10.09 -17.72 -16.59
CA ILE A 187 9.68 -16.39 -16.10
C ILE A 187 9.37 -16.44 -14.60
N LEU A 188 8.61 -17.45 -14.16
CA LEU A 188 8.25 -17.62 -12.75
C LEU A 188 9.49 -17.79 -11.86
N TYR A 189 10.42 -18.67 -12.25
CA TYR A 189 11.67 -18.85 -11.48
C TYR A 189 12.51 -17.58 -11.41
N ARG A 190 12.61 -16.84 -12.50
CA ARG A 190 13.31 -15.54 -12.49
C ARG A 190 12.63 -14.51 -11.60
N LEU A 191 11.30 -14.45 -11.61
CA LEU A 191 10.53 -13.56 -10.73
C LEU A 191 10.70 -13.95 -9.27
N LEU A 192 10.65 -15.23 -8.94
CA LEU A 192 10.88 -15.72 -7.57
C LEU A 192 12.30 -15.41 -7.11
N ALA A 193 13.32 -15.68 -7.95
CA ALA A 193 14.70 -15.36 -7.62
C ALA A 193 14.93 -13.86 -7.43
N ASN A 194 14.37 -13.02 -8.31
CA ASN A 194 14.47 -11.57 -8.17
C ASN A 194 13.76 -11.06 -6.91
N ASN A 195 12.57 -11.58 -6.61
CA ASN A 195 11.86 -11.23 -5.38
C ASN A 195 12.66 -11.63 -4.15
N PHE A 196 13.19 -12.87 -4.13
CA PHE A 196 14.01 -13.35 -3.02
C PHE A 196 15.25 -12.46 -2.80
N VAL A 197 16.01 -12.17 -3.86
CA VAL A 197 17.19 -11.30 -3.77
C VAL A 197 16.80 -9.89 -3.33
N SER A 198 15.70 -9.34 -3.87
CA SER A 198 15.22 -7.99 -3.56
C SER A 198 14.68 -7.84 -2.14
N THR A 199 14.26 -8.93 -1.49
CA THR A 199 13.88 -8.94 -0.06
C THR A 199 15.06 -9.28 0.83
N PHE A 200 15.88 -10.24 0.42
CA PHE A 200 16.98 -10.76 1.26
C PHE A 200 18.10 -9.74 1.49
N ILE A 201 18.45 -8.94 0.48
CA ILE A 201 19.49 -7.90 0.62
C ILE A 201 19.07 -6.83 1.64
N PRO A 202 17.90 -6.15 1.49
CA PRO A 202 17.45 -5.19 2.49
C PRO A 202 17.23 -5.82 3.88
N PHE A 203 16.77 -7.08 3.95
CA PHE A 203 16.64 -7.82 5.20
C PHE A 203 17.97 -7.88 5.95
N ILE A 204 19.05 -8.33 5.30
CA ILE A 204 20.37 -8.41 5.93
C ILE A 204 20.85 -7.02 6.37
N VAL A 205 20.67 -6.00 5.53
CA VAL A 205 21.09 -4.63 5.82
C VAL A 205 20.37 -4.09 7.06
N ILE A 206 19.05 -4.25 7.13
CA ILE A 206 18.24 -3.75 8.26
C ILE A 206 18.57 -4.56 9.52
N LEU A 207 18.75 -5.88 9.41
CA LEU A 207 19.14 -6.71 10.54
C LEU A 207 20.51 -6.29 11.13
N ALA A 208 21.49 -6.07 10.26
CA ALA A 208 22.83 -5.63 10.66
C ALA A 208 22.82 -4.22 11.28
N LEU A 209 21.96 -3.33 10.78
CA LEU A 209 21.83 -1.95 11.25
C LEU A 209 20.76 -1.78 12.34
N SER A 210 20.08 -2.85 12.78
CA SER A 210 18.95 -2.78 13.70
C SER A 210 19.25 -2.00 14.99
N GLY A 211 20.42 -2.21 15.58
CA GLY A 211 20.86 -1.48 16.78
C GLY A 211 21.07 0.02 16.52
N TRP A 212 21.60 0.40 15.36
CA TRP A 212 21.79 1.78 14.98
C TRP A 212 20.45 2.45 14.62
N ILE A 213 19.59 1.77 13.90
CA ILE A 213 18.24 2.22 13.58
C ILE A 213 17.45 2.52 14.86
N THR A 214 17.46 1.60 15.82
CA THR A 214 16.72 1.75 17.08
C THR A 214 17.24 2.91 17.94
N SER A 215 18.53 3.22 17.85
CA SER A 215 19.09 4.39 18.57
C SER A 215 18.53 5.73 18.13
N TRP A 216 17.98 5.84 16.91
CA TRP A 216 17.37 7.06 16.40
C TRP A 216 15.96 7.30 16.93
N TYR A 217 15.28 6.24 17.40
CA TYR A 217 13.91 6.35 17.93
C TYR A 217 13.85 6.83 19.38
N GLY A 218 15.00 6.86 20.08
CA GLY A 218 15.11 7.32 21.45
C GLY A 218 14.68 6.27 22.50
N GLU A 219 14.81 6.63 23.77
CA GLU A 219 14.63 5.71 24.91
C GLU A 219 13.22 5.11 25.03
N SER A 220 12.20 5.86 24.55
CA SER A 220 10.81 5.37 24.53
C SER A 220 10.58 4.14 23.67
N PHE A 221 11.54 3.79 22.79
CA PHE A 221 11.50 2.65 21.88
C PHE A 221 12.52 1.56 22.26
N SER A 222 12.86 1.41 23.53
CA SER A 222 13.88 0.48 24.01
C SER A 222 13.67 -0.99 23.64
N GLY A 223 12.42 -1.42 23.39
CA GLY A 223 12.07 -2.77 22.92
C GLY A 223 12.07 -2.96 21.39
N LEU A 224 12.25 -1.88 20.61
CA LEU A 224 12.05 -1.89 19.15
C LEU A 224 12.98 -2.88 18.45
N GLN A 225 14.22 -3.06 18.89
CA GLN A 225 15.18 -3.93 18.21
C GLN A 225 14.71 -5.38 18.14
N ALA A 226 14.15 -5.91 19.22
CA ALA A 226 13.64 -7.29 19.25
C ALA A 226 12.43 -7.46 18.31
N VAL A 227 11.48 -6.52 18.38
CA VAL A 227 10.28 -6.50 17.52
C VAL A 227 10.66 -6.33 16.05
N LEU A 228 11.61 -5.42 15.76
CA LEU A 228 12.11 -5.18 14.41
C LEU A 228 12.73 -6.45 13.81
N ASN A 229 13.60 -7.13 14.55
CA ASN A 229 14.27 -8.33 14.07
C ASN A 229 13.27 -9.44 13.74
N VAL A 230 12.23 -9.63 14.56
CA VAL A 230 11.17 -10.61 14.29
C VAL A 230 10.33 -10.18 13.08
N CYS A 231 9.88 -8.92 13.01
CA CYS A 231 9.08 -8.43 11.88
C CYS A 231 9.83 -8.53 10.55
N VAL A 232 11.11 -8.15 10.54
CA VAL A 232 11.95 -8.17 9.33
C VAL A 232 12.18 -9.60 8.84
N PHE A 233 12.32 -10.57 9.77
CA PHE A 233 12.43 -11.99 9.42
C PHE A 233 11.18 -12.54 8.74
N THR A 234 9.99 -12.04 9.08
CA THR A 234 8.73 -12.47 8.46
C THR A 234 8.55 -11.95 7.02
N ALA A 235 9.39 -11.02 6.55
CA ALA A 235 9.33 -10.48 5.20
C ALA A 235 10.03 -11.37 4.15
N VAL A 236 10.87 -12.31 4.57
CA VAL A 236 11.66 -13.24 3.75
C VAL A 236 11.03 -14.61 3.68
#